data_605833d7ca753469fed4286fc485970e
#
_entry.id   605833d7ca753469fed4286fc485970e
#
_cell.length_a   1.000
_cell.length_b   1.000
_cell.length_c   1.000
_cell.angle_alpha   90.00
_cell.angle_beta   90.00
_cell.angle_gamma   90.00
#
_symmetry.space_group_name_H-M   'P 1'
#
loop_
_entity.id
_entity.type
_entity.pdbx_description
1 polymer ?
#
loop_
_entity_poly.entity_id
_entity_poly.type
_entity_poly.pdbx_seq_one_letter_code
_entity_poly.pdbx_strand_id
1 'polypeptide(L)'
;MKLVERLNSVCTSCTFEKKVIERLTDNGTLITFGVLTIVAILVRFSFKDFESGDYIGSLFPWYDHFKTHRGFAALKSPIGDYNIPYQFFIALMTYIKVKPLYLFKIFSCIFDFLLAVYSGKFVYYISSERTGKSRSFKGAISDWTFVLPYGVVLLLPTVAFNSALWSQCDAIYIFFIVLSLFLIYRENYFFSFVFLGCAFAFKLQTVFILPFFFYLYFREKKFSILFLLFLPLVDILLSIPSLCMGLRFSKLIDVYINQADAYHYVYLNYPSFWAMIGDNYDYLKFVDDHLLREIDVVADDLLKLLFAGS
;
A
#
# COMPACT_ATOMS: atom_id res chain seq x y z
N MET A 1 63.41 -9.04 -14.67
CA MET A 1 62.89 -7.80 -15.27
C MET A 1 62.04 -8.08 -16.56
N LYS A 2 62.62 -8.69 -17.61
CA LYS A 2 61.87 -8.97 -18.87
C LYS A 2 60.62 -9.83 -18.75
N LEU A 3 60.54 -10.77 -17.78
CA LEU A 3 59.34 -11.61 -17.59
C LEU A 3 58.19 -10.82 -16.96
N VAL A 4 58.47 -9.97 -15.97
CA VAL A 4 57.50 -9.12 -15.29
C VAL A 4 56.95 -8.05 -16.25
N GLU A 5 57.80 -7.48 -17.10
CA GLU A 5 57.38 -6.56 -18.16
C GLU A 5 56.47 -7.23 -19.21
N ARG A 6 56.79 -8.50 -19.58
CA ARG A 6 55.93 -9.28 -20.49
C ARG A 6 54.59 -9.65 -19.81
N LEU A 7 54.59 -10.03 -18.55
CA LEU A 7 53.34 -10.33 -17.78
C LEU A 7 52.48 -9.06 -17.66
N ASN A 8 53.10 -7.92 -17.33
CA ASN A 8 52.41 -6.66 -17.27
C ASN A 8 51.82 -6.23 -18.65
N SER A 9 52.58 -6.44 -19.72
CA SER A 9 52.09 -6.12 -21.09
C SER A 9 50.93 -7.02 -21.53
N VAL A 10 50.95 -8.30 -21.14
CA VAL A 10 49.82 -9.23 -21.39
C VAL A 10 48.59 -8.84 -20.57
N CYS A 11 48.76 -8.48 -19.30
CA CYS A 11 47.63 -8.01 -18.47
C CYS A 11 47.06 -6.68 -18.95
N THR A 12 47.90 -5.75 -19.41
CA THR A 12 47.42 -4.44 -19.94
C THR A 12 46.88 -4.51 -21.37
N SER A 13 47.12 -5.59 -22.12
CA SER A 13 46.65 -5.80 -23.48
C SER A 13 45.40 -6.69 -23.58
N CYS A 14 44.81 -7.13 -22.46
CA CYS A 14 43.61 -7.98 -22.46
C CYS A 14 42.38 -7.18 -22.94
N THR A 15 42.25 -7.08 -24.29
CA THR A 15 41.15 -6.40 -24.94
C THR A 15 39.78 -6.96 -24.61
N PHE A 16 39.71 -8.23 -24.18
CA PHE A 16 38.47 -8.87 -23.78
C PHE A 16 37.97 -8.36 -22.41
N GLU A 17 38.84 -8.37 -21.39
CA GLU A 17 38.48 -7.84 -20.06
C GLU A 17 38.08 -6.37 -20.13
N LYS A 18 38.83 -5.56 -20.88
CA LYS A 18 38.52 -4.15 -21.04
C LYS A 18 37.14 -3.94 -21.69
N LYS A 19 36.82 -4.71 -22.73
CA LYS A 19 35.48 -4.67 -23.36
C LYS A 19 34.37 -5.14 -22.44
N VAL A 20 34.64 -6.14 -21.58
CA VAL A 20 33.66 -6.61 -20.57
C VAL A 20 33.43 -5.52 -19.53
N ILE A 21 34.50 -4.92 -18.98
CA ILE A 21 34.40 -3.83 -18.00
C ILE A 21 33.67 -2.63 -18.59
N GLU A 22 34.01 -2.20 -19.79
CA GLU A 22 33.32 -1.11 -20.49
C GLU A 22 31.81 -1.41 -20.64
N ARG A 23 31.43 -2.63 -21.09
CA ARG A 23 30.01 -3.02 -21.20
C ARG A 23 29.30 -3.07 -19.84
N LEU A 24 29.97 -3.53 -18.79
CA LEU A 24 29.40 -3.55 -17.45
C LEU A 24 29.21 -2.13 -16.91
N THR A 25 30.15 -1.24 -17.18
CA THR A 25 30.08 0.16 -16.76
C THR A 25 28.99 0.91 -17.51
N ASP A 26 28.94 0.75 -18.84
CA ASP A 26 27.96 1.41 -19.69
C ASP A 26 26.50 0.95 -19.41
N ASN A 27 26.31 -0.30 -18.99
CA ASN A 27 25.00 -0.87 -18.68
C ASN A 27 24.77 -1.08 -17.18
N GLY A 28 25.58 -0.46 -16.32
CA GLY A 28 25.56 -0.70 -14.87
C GLY A 28 24.19 -0.50 -14.25
N THR A 29 23.46 0.54 -14.63
CA THR A 29 22.08 0.80 -14.15
C THR A 29 21.09 -0.28 -14.58
N LEU A 30 21.15 -0.71 -15.84
CA LEU A 30 20.26 -1.75 -16.37
C LEU A 30 20.56 -3.11 -15.72
N ILE A 31 21.83 -3.43 -15.51
CA ILE A 31 22.26 -4.65 -14.82
C ILE A 31 21.76 -4.61 -13.38
N THR A 32 21.95 -3.48 -12.67
CA THR A 32 21.47 -3.29 -11.30
C THR A 32 19.96 -3.42 -11.22
N PHE A 33 19.21 -2.82 -12.14
CA PHE A 33 17.76 -2.98 -12.22
C PHE A 33 17.36 -4.45 -12.35
N GLY A 34 18.02 -5.21 -13.23
CA GLY A 34 17.78 -6.64 -13.40
C GLY A 34 18.11 -7.46 -12.14
N VAL A 35 19.27 -7.20 -11.53
CA VAL A 35 19.71 -7.87 -10.29
C VAL A 35 18.73 -7.59 -9.15
N LEU A 36 18.35 -6.33 -8.91
CA LEU A 36 17.39 -5.97 -7.86
C LEU A 36 16.03 -6.65 -8.09
N THR A 37 15.57 -6.72 -9.33
CA THR A 37 14.32 -7.41 -9.70
C THR A 37 14.41 -8.91 -9.39
N ILE A 38 15.50 -9.57 -9.78
CA ILE A 38 15.71 -11.00 -9.52
C ILE A 38 15.79 -11.27 -8.02
N VAL A 39 16.57 -10.48 -7.27
CA VAL A 39 16.68 -10.62 -5.81
C VAL A 39 15.32 -10.44 -5.16
N ALA A 40 14.53 -9.46 -5.57
CA ALA A 40 13.19 -9.21 -5.03
C ALA A 40 12.24 -10.39 -5.31
N ILE A 41 12.31 -11.00 -6.49
CA ILE A 41 11.54 -12.21 -6.82
C ILE A 41 11.97 -13.38 -5.93
N LEU A 42 13.27 -13.61 -5.78
CA LEU A 42 13.80 -14.70 -4.95
C LEU A 42 13.41 -14.54 -3.47
N VAL A 43 13.50 -13.32 -2.93
CA VAL A 43 13.05 -13.01 -1.57
C VAL A 43 11.56 -13.34 -1.39
N ARG A 44 10.70 -12.93 -2.32
CA ARG A 44 9.26 -13.23 -2.26
C ARG A 44 8.97 -14.72 -2.43
N PHE A 45 9.68 -15.37 -3.33
CA PHE A 45 9.55 -16.80 -3.56
C PHE A 45 9.97 -17.64 -2.35
N SER A 46 10.95 -17.20 -1.54
CA SER A 46 11.36 -17.92 -0.32
C SER A 46 10.25 -18.02 0.73
N PHE A 47 9.28 -17.08 0.71
CA PHE A 47 8.15 -17.08 1.63
C PHE A 47 6.86 -17.69 1.04
N LYS A 48 6.90 -18.28 -0.16
CA LYS A 48 5.70 -18.73 -0.88
C LYS A 48 4.80 -19.68 -0.09
N ASP A 49 5.38 -20.56 0.73
CA ASP A 49 4.67 -21.58 1.49
C ASP A 49 4.34 -21.18 2.93
N PHE A 50 4.82 -20.02 3.39
CA PHE A 50 4.55 -19.54 4.74
C PHE A 50 3.10 -19.09 4.88
N GLU A 51 2.38 -19.66 5.83
CA GLU A 51 1.01 -19.29 6.18
C GLU A 51 1.02 -18.39 7.41
N SER A 52 0.68 -17.11 7.21
CA SER A 52 0.60 -16.13 8.29
C SER A 52 -0.67 -16.30 9.13
N GLY A 53 -0.69 -15.73 10.35
CA GLY A 53 -1.89 -15.69 11.18
C GLY A 53 -3.07 -15.03 10.48
N ASP A 54 -2.82 -13.95 9.71
CA ASP A 54 -3.86 -13.24 8.95
C ASP A 54 -4.40 -14.09 7.78
N TYR A 55 -3.54 -14.90 7.15
CA TYR A 55 -4.00 -15.82 6.13
C TYR A 55 -4.92 -16.89 6.74
N ILE A 56 -4.50 -17.52 7.83
CA ILE A 56 -5.27 -18.59 8.48
C ILE A 56 -6.55 -18.05 9.12
N GLY A 57 -6.46 -16.91 9.83
CA GLY A 57 -7.57 -16.35 10.60
C GLY A 57 -8.58 -15.54 9.80
N SER A 58 -8.19 -15.02 8.63
CA SER A 58 -9.04 -14.10 7.85
C SER A 58 -9.12 -14.45 6.37
N LEU A 59 -7.99 -14.37 5.64
CA LEU A 59 -8.02 -14.47 4.18
C LEU A 59 -8.50 -15.82 3.66
N PHE A 60 -8.06 -16.92 4.27
CA PHE A 60 -8.50 -18.25 3.88
C PHE A 60 -9.98 -18.52 4.22
N PRO A 61 -10.50 -18.19 5.42
CA PRO A 61 -11.94 -18.23 5.71
C PRO A 61 -12.78 -17.40 4.74
N TRP A 62 -12.31 -16.20 4.34
CA TRP A 62 -13.03 -15.40 3.36
C TRP A 62 -13.03 -16.06 1.97
N TYR A 63 -11.90 -16.57 1.52
CA TYR A 63 -11.82 -17.33 0.26
C TYR A 63 -12.76 -18.55 0.30
N ASP A 64 -12.77 -19.33 1.39
CA ASP A 64 -13.62 -20.51 1.54
C ASP A 64 -15.10 -20.13 1.54
N HIS A 65 -15.48 -19.03 2.17
CA HIS A 65 -16.84 -18.49 2.10
C HIS A 65 -17.25 -18.24 0.64
N PHE A 66 -16.46 -17.51 -0.14
CA PHE A 66 -16.76 -17.29 -1.56
C PHE A 66 -16.76 -18.57 -2.36
N LYS A 67 -15.85 -19.50 -2.07
CA LYS A 67 -15.74 -20.78 -2.77
C LYS A 67 -16.98 -21.67 -2.55
N THR A 68 -17.43 -21.78 -1.33
CA THR A 68 -18.59 -22.61 -0.94
C THR A 68 -19.92 -22.01 -1.37
N HIS A 69 -20.03 -20.67 -1.43
CA HIS A 69 -21.25 -19.95 -1.81
C HIS A 69 -21.26 -19.50 -3.29
N ARG A 70 -20.64 -20.27 -4.19
CA ARG A 70 -20.66 -20.07 -5.65
C ARG A 70 -19.94 -18.80 -6.15
N GLY A 71 -18.83 -18.42 -5.54
CA GLY A 71 -17.96 -17.34 -6.02
C GLY A 71 -18.67 -15.97 -6.06
N PHE A 72 -18.87 -15.44 -7.25
CA PHE A 72 -19.51 -14.12 -7.41
C PHE A 72 -20.92 -14.01 -6.80
N ALA A 73 -21.67 -15.11 -6.73
CA ALA A 73 -23.00 -15.09 -6.10
C ALA A 73 -22.93 -14.77 -4.60
N ALA A 74 -21.82 -15.01 -3.93
CA ALA A 74 -21.60 -14.68 -2.53
C ALA A 74 -21.34 -13.17 -2.29
N LEU A 75 -21.06 -12.39 -3.33
CA LEU A 75 -20.84 -10.94 -3.20
C LEU A 75 -22.06 -10.18 -2.64
N LYS A 76 -23.26 -10.75 -2.69
CA LYS A 76 -24.45 -10.21 -2.01
C LYS A 76 -24.37 -10.20 -0.49
N SER A 77 -23.50 -11.06 0.09
CA SER A 77 -23.31 -11.25 1.53
C SER A 77 -21.83 -11.17 1.85
N PRO A 78 -21.23 -9.98 1.86
CA PRO A 78 -19.81 -9.78 2.12
C PRO A 78 -19.44 -10.31 3.50
N ILE A 79 -18.19 -10.74 3.65
CA ILE A 79 -17.64 -11.28 4.88
C ILE A 79 -16.34 -10.54 5.24
N GLY A 80 -16.09 -10.39 6.53
CA GLY A 80 -14.89 -9.72 7.03
C GLY A 80 -14.99 -8.21 6.97
N ASP A 81 -13.86 -7.57 7.21
CA ASP A 81 -13.71 -6.12 7.41
C ASP A 81 -13.03 -5.40 6.22
N TYR A 82 -12.70 -6.13 5.14
CA TYR A 82 -12.13 -5.52 3.95
C TYR A 82 -13.21 -4.96 3.03
N ASN A 83 -12.83 -3.86 2.36
CA ASN A 83 -13.71 -3.13 1.45
C ASN A 83 -14.21 -4.02 0.29
N ILE A 84 -15.38 -3.71 -0.20
CA ILE A 84 -16.10 -4.50 -1.21
C ILE A 84 -15.29 -4.78 -2.48
N PRO A 85 -14.53 -3.82 -3.05
CA PRO A 85 -13.70 -4.09 -4.22
C PRO A 85 -12.63 -5.17 -4.00
N TYR A 86 -12.07 -5.28 -2.81
CA TYR A 86 -11.12 -6.35 -2.50
C TYR A 86 -11.81 -7.72 -2.45
N GLN A 87 -13.00 -7.80 -1.89
CA GLN A 87 -13.80 -9.01 -1.84
C GLN A 87 -14.20 -9.53 -3.24
N PHE A 88 -14.40 -8.62 -4.21
CA PHE A 88 -14.57 -9.01 -5.61
C PHE A 88 -13.35 -9.80 -6.14
N PHE A 89 -12.12 -9.37 -5.81
CA PHE A 89 -10.91 -10.11 -6.21
C PHE A 89 -10.80 -11.45 -5.49
N ILE A 90 -11.21 -11.56 -4.22
CA ILE A 90 -11.27 -12.87 -3.52
C ILE A 90 -12.27 -13.80 -4.23
N ALA A 91 -13.46 -13.31 -4.57
CA ALA A 91 -14.43 -14.09 -5.33
C ALA A 91 -13.87 -14.54 -6.68
N LEU A 92 -13.17 -13.65 -7.41
CA LEU A 92 -12.50 -13.99 -8.67
C LEU A 92 -11.46 -15.09 -8.51
N MET A 93 -10.66 -15.05 -7.44
CA MET A 93 -9.64 -16.07 -7.14
C MET A 93 -10.24 -17.47 -6.99
N THR A 94 -11.52 -17.61 -6.60
CA THR A 94 -12.17 -18.92 -6.43
C THR A 94 -12.34 -19.71 -7.74
N TYR A 95 -12.26 -19.05 -8.88
CA TYR A 95 -12.32 -19.68 -10.20
C TYR A 95 -10.96 -20.16 -10.72
N ILE A 96 -9.87 -19.78 -10.04
CA ILE A 96 -8.51 -20.14 -10.43
C ILE A 96 -8.10 -21.41 -9.67
N LYS A 97 -7.65 -22.44 -10.40
CA LYS A 97 -7.26 -23.73 -9.83
C LYS A 97 -5.81 -23.73 -9.32
N VAL A 98 -5.52 -22.83 -8.36
CA VAL A 98 -4.22 -22.66 -7.69
C VAL A 98 -4.46 -22.57 -6.19
N LYS A 99 -3.48 -22.97 -5.36
CA LYS A 99 -3.58 -22.85 -3.88
C LYS A 99 -3.91 -21.38 -3.52
N PRO A 100 -4.95 -21.11 -2.72
CA PRO A 100 -5.39 -19.75 -2.39
C PRO A 100 -4.26 -18.88 -1.85
N LEU A 101 -3.39 -19.42 -1.00
CA LEU A 101 -2.21 -18.73 -0.46
C LEU A 101 -1.37 -18.08 -1.55
N TYR A 102 -1.11 -18.81 -2.66
CA TYR A 102 -0.31 -18.26 -3.76
C TYR A 102 -1.05 -17.16 -4.51
N LEU A 103 -2.37 -17.27 -4.63
CA LEU A 103 -3.17 -16.24 -5.31
C LEU A 103 -3.13 -14.91 -4.55
N PHE A 104 -3.33 -14.94 -3.22
CA PHE A 104 -3.22 -13.76 -2.38
C PHE A 104 -1.82 -13.13 -2.47
N LYS A 105 -0.77 -13.95 -2.33
CA LYS A 105 0.62 -13.48 -2.40
C LYS A 105 0.97 -12.90 -3.76
N ILE A 106 0.64 -13.58 -4.85
CA ILE A 106 0.91 -13.10 -6.20
C ILE A 106 0.17 -11.79 -6.46
N PHE A 107 -1.11 -11.71 -6.07
CA PHE A 107 -1.91 -10.50 -6.24
C PHE A 107 -1.27 -9.31 -5.51
N SER A 108 -0.90 -9.46 -4.25
CA SER A 108 -0.24 -8.40 -3.48
C SER A 108 1.15 -8.06 -4.02
N CYS A 109 1.96 -9.07 -4.38
CA CYS A 109 3.30 -8.86 -4.94
C CYS A 109 3.28 -8.11 -6.28
N ILE A 110 2.25 -8.30 -7.13
CA ILE A 110 2.10 -7.51 -8.35
C ILE A 110 2.06 -6.02 -8.03
N PHE A 111 1.34 -5.64 -6.98
CA PHE A 111 1.25 -4.24 -6.55
C PHE A 111 2.54 -3.73 -5.90
N ASP A 112 3.36 -4.61 -5.27
CA ASP A 112 4.70 -4.22 -4.82
C ASP A 112 5.56 -3.75 -6.00
N PHE A 113 5.55 -4.52 -7.10
CA PHE A 113 6.32 -4.16 -8.31
C PHE A 113 5.77 -2.90 -8.98
N LEU A 114 4.46 -2.75 -9.05
CA LEU A 114 3.84 -1.53 -9.56
C LEU A 114 4.19 -0.31 -8.70
N LEU A 115 4.12 -0.46 -7.37
CA LEU A 115 4.51 0.58 -6.42
C LEU A 115 5.97 0.99 -6.62
N ALA A 116 6.89 0.02 -6.72
CA ALA A 116 8.31 0.27 -6.93
C ALA A 116 8.57 0.98 -8.26
N VAL A 117 7.95 0.51 -9.35
CA VAL A 117 8.07 1.12 -10.69
C VAL A 117 7.58 2.57 -10.67
N TYR A 118 6.42 2.84 -10.08
CA TYR A 118 5.88 4.20 -10.06
C TYR A 118 6.60 5.12 -9.09
N SER A 119 7.15 4.61 -8.00
CA SER A 119 8.05 5.37 -7.11
C SER A 119 9.33 5.77 -7.85
N GLY A 120 9.99 4.83 -8.54
CA GLY A 120 11.15 5.13 -9.37
C GLY A 120 10.83 6.11 -10.50
N LYS A 121 9.70 5.90 -11.18
CA LYS A 121 9.23 6.79 -12.26
C LYS A 121 8.93 8.20 -11.76
N PHE A 122 8.39 8.34 -10.58
CA PHE A 122 8.08 9.64 -10.00
C PHE A 122 9.36 10.43 -9.69
N VAL A 123 10.33 9.80 -9.01
CA VAL A 123 11.62 10.44 -8.71
C VAL A 123 12.39 10.79 -10.01
N TYR A 124 12.40 9.87 -10.98
CA TYR A 124 13.01 10.12 -12.26
C TYR A 124 12.36 11.30 -13.00
N TYR A 125 11.04 11.39 -12.96
CA TYR A 125 10.29 12.48 -13.59
C TYR A 125 10.69 13.85 -13.01
N ILE A 126 10.71 13.97 -11.67
CA ILE A 126 11.15 15.19 -10.97
C ILE A 126 12.60 15.55 -11.35
N SER A 127 13.50 14.54 -11.39
CA SER A 127 14.90 14.76 -11.78
C SER A 127 15.01 15.18 -13.24
N SER A 128 14.25 14.57 -14.15
CA SER A 128 14.29 14.88 -15.58
C SER A 128 13.78 16.29 -15.91
N GLU A 129 12.82 16.80 -15.14
CA GLU A 129 12.38 18.21 -15.29
C GLU A 129 13.50 19.19 -14.96
N ARG A 130 14.28 18.91 -13.92
CA ARG A 130 15.40 19.76 -13.51
C ARG A 130 16.60 19.67 -14.45
N THR A 131 16.80 18.54 -15.12
CA THR A 131 18.01 18.25 -15.93
C THR A 131 17.77 18.24 -17.43
N GLY A 132 16.51 18.41 -17.89
CA GLY A 132 16.16 18.36 -19.31
C GLY A 132 16.31 16.98 -19.97
N LYS A 133 16.41 15.91 -19.18
CA LYS A 133 16.55 14.53 -19.69
C LYS A 133 15.28 14.02 -20.36
N SER A 134 15.44 13.04 -21.27
CA SER A 134 14.32 12.35 -21.91
C SER A 134 13.41 11.66 -20.87
N ARG A 135 12.09 11.80 -21.01
CA ARG A 135 11.10 11.19 -20.13
C ARG A 135 10.67 9.79 -20.57
N SER A 136 11.43 9.13 -21.45
CA SER A 136 11.13 7.77 -21.91
C SER A 136 11.37 6.73 -20.80
N PHE A 137 10.61 5.62 -20.84
CA PHE A 137 10.82 4.50 -19.89
C PHE A 137 12.21 3.87 -20.07
N LYS A 138 12.69 3.75 -21.32
CA LYS A 138 14.04 3.25 -21.60
C LYS A 138 15.12 4.15 -21.00
N GLY A 139 14.93 5.47 -21.05
CA GLY A 139 15.81 6.42 -20.38
C GLY A 139 15.77 6.29 -18.85
N ALA A 140 14.60 6.01 -18.29
CA ALA A 140 14.42 5.83 -16.85
C ALA A 140 15.21 4.64 -16.31
N ILE A 141 15.08 3.45 -16.88
CA ILE A 141 15.78 2.23 -16.39
C ILE A 141 17.31 2.30 -16.59
N SER A 142 17.78 3.27 -17.34
CA SER A 142 19.22 3.57 -17.53
C SER A 142 19.70 4.73 -16.64
N ASP A 143 18.89 5.15 -15.66
CA ASP A 143 19.21 6.27 -14.77
C ASP A 143 19.06 5.87 -13.30
N TRP A 144 20.03 6.22 -12.49
CA TRP A 144 20.06 5.93 -11.06
C TRP A 144 18.89 6.58 -10.29
N THR A 145 18.37 7.69 -10.79
CA THR A 145 17.21 8.35 -10.16
C THR A 145 15.91 7.56 -10.28
N PHE A 146 15.87 6.56 -11.17
CA PHE A 146 14.81 5.56 -11.24
C PHE A 146 15.19 4.28 -10.47
N VAL A 147 16.40 3.76 -10.75
CA VAL A 147 16.79 2.40 -10.29
C VAL A 147 16.93 2.33 -8.77
N LEU A 148 17.45 3.38 -8.13
CA LEU A 148 17.61 3.39 -6.67
C LEU A 148 16.25 3.42 -5.94
N PRO A 149 15.32 4.36 -6.20
CA PRO A 149 14.01 4.34 -5.55
C PRO A 149 13.21 3.06 -5.86
N TYR A 150 13.29 2.55 -7.09
CA TYR A 150 12.70 1.27 -7.44
C TYR A 150 13.21 0.14 -6.55
N GLY A 151 14.54 0.01 -6.43
CA GLY A 151 15.16 -1.05 -5.63
C GLY A 151 14.89 -0.90 -4.13
N VAL A 152 14.96 0.33 -3.62
CA VAL A 152 14.66 0.61 -2.20
C VAL A 152 13.22 0.21 -1.86
N VAL A 153 12.23 0.66 -2.63
CA VAL A 153 10.82 0.33 -2.37
C VAL A 153 10.58 -1.18 -2.50
N LEU A 154 11.14 -1.81 -3.53
CA LEU A 154 10.91 -3.22 -3.81
C LEU A 154 11.54 -4.17 -2.78
N LEU A 155 12.68 -3.78 -2.19
CA LEU A 155 13.42 -4.57 -1.20
C LEU A 155 13.17 -4.11 0.24
N LEU A 156 12.37 -3.05 0.44
CA LEU A 156 12.02 -2.59 1.78
C LEU A 156 11.31 -3.74 2.53
N PRO A 157 11.81 -4.15 3.73
CA PRO A 157 11.23 -5.28 4.47
C PRO A 157 9.72 -5.13 4.71
N THR A 158 9.25 -3.91 5.01
CA THR A 158 7.84 -3.61 5.23
C THR A 158 6.98 -3.87 3.98
N VAL A 159 7.51 -3.66 2.77
CA VAL A 159 6.81 -3.97 1.52
C VAL A 159 6.89 -5.47 1.22
N ALA A 160 8.11 -6.03 1.22
CA ALA A 160 8.32 -7.43 0.84
C ALA A 160 7.65 -8.42 1.80
N PHE A 161 7.68 -8.15 3.10
CA PHE A 161 7.08 -9.05 4.11
C PHE A 161 5.57 -8.86 4.21
N ASN A 162 5.04 -7.65 4.00
CA ASN A 162 3.60 -7.41 3.99
C ASN A 162 2.91 -8.28 2.94
N SER A 163 3.41 -8.31 1.72
CA SER A 163 2.85 -9.09 0.62
C SER A 163 3.24 -10.57 0.65
N ALA A 164 4.56 -10.87 0.66
CA ALA A 164 5.05 -12.23 0.44
C ALA A 164 5.02 -13.10 1.70
N LEU A 165 5.22 -12.54 2.88
CA LEU A 165 5.17 -13.27 4.14
C LEU A 165 3.75 -13.25 4.70
N TRP A 166 3.17 -12.05 4.91
CA TRP A 166 1.88 -11.84 5.57
C TRP A 166 0.67 -12.04 4.66
N SER A 167 0.83 -12.02 3.34
CA SER A 167 -0.26 -12.06 2.34
C SER A 167 -1.20 -10.84 2.37
N GLN A 168 -0.76 -9.73 2.97
CA GLN A 168 -1.52 -8.50 3.10
C GLN A 168 -1.53 -7.70 1.79
N CYS A 169 -2.52 -6.83 1.63
CA CYS A 169 -2.78 -6.09 0.40
C CYS A 169 -2.43 -4.60 0.48
N ASP A 170 -1.62 -4.18 1.46
CA ASP A 170 -1.34 -2.76 1.69
C ASP A 170 -0.64 -2.08 0.51
N ALA A 171 0.15 -2.80 -0.25
CA ALA A 171 0.78 -2.28 -1.45
C ALA A 171 -0.24 -1.77 -2.49
N ILE A 172 -1.48 -2.27 -2.49
CA ILE A 172 -2.52 -1.88 -3.45
C ILE A 172 -2.91 -0.41 -3.26
N TYR A 173 -3.36 -0.04 -2.05
CA TYR A 173 -3.80 1.33 -1.82
C TYR A 173 -2.62 2.31 -1.85
N ILE A 174 -1.44 1.92 -1.35
CA ILE A 174 -0.22 2.74 -1.41
C ILE A 174 0.20 2.99 -2.86
N PHE A 175 0.14 1.98 -3.73
CA PHE A 175 0.40 2.15 -5.15
C PHE A 175 -0.51 3.21 -5.77
N PHE A 176 -1.81 3.15 -5.51
CA PHE A 176 -2.76 4.13 -6.03
C PHE A 176 -2.54 5.53 -5.44
N ILE A 177 -2.11 5.66 -4.18
CA ILE A 177 -1.69 6.93 -3.59
C ILE A 177 -0.47 7.50 -4.34
N VAL A 178 0.58 6.70 -4.55
CA VAL A 178 1.79 7.13 -5.25
C VAL A 178 1.47 7.52 -6.70
N LEU A 179 0.61 6.76 -7.36
CA LEU A 179 0.14 7.09 -8.72
C LEU A 179 -0.65 8.40 -8.73
N SER A 180 -1.53 8.62 -7.75
CA SER A 180 -2.27 9.88 -7.60
C SER A 180 -1.31 11.07 -7.39
N LEU A 181 -0.33 10.93 -6.50
CA LEU A 181 0.69 11.95 -6.26
C LEU A 181 1.56 12.24 -7.50
N PHE A 182 1.89 11.21 -8.26
CA PHE A 182 2.60 11.38 -9.52
C PHE A 182 1.77 12.16 -10.54
N LEU A 183 0.47 11.89 -10.61
CA LEU A 183 -0.43 12.55 -11.56
C LEU A 183 -0.75 13.99 -11.16
N ILE A 184 -0.92 14.29 -9.85
CA ILE A 184 -1.12 15.67 -9.39
C ILE A 184 0.12 16.52 -9.65
N TYR A 185 1.31 15.96 -9.46
CA TYR A 185 2.57 16.61 -9.80
C TYR A 185 2.66 16.94 -11.30
N ARG A 186 2.05 16.10 -12.18
CA ARG A 186 1.93 16.32 -13.61
C ARG A 186 0.74 17.20 -14.02
N GLU A 187 0.10 17.82 -13.07
CA GLU A 187 -1.11 18.66 -13.27
C GLU A 187 -2.29 17.90 -13.91
N ASN A 188 -2.30 16.56 -13.82
CA ASN A 188 -3.40 15.74 -14.26
C ASN A 188 -4.34 15.45 -13.09
N TYR A 189 -5.09 16.48 -12.68
CA TYR A 189 -5.92 16.47 -11.49
C TYR A 189 -7.04 15.42 -11.57
N PHE A 190 -7.71 15.31 -12.70
CA PHE A 190 -8.82 14.37 -12.87
C PHE A 190 -8.39 12.93 -12.54
N PHE A 191 -7.38 12.41 -13.25
CA PHE A 191 -6.91 11.04 -12.98
C PHE A 191 -6.22 10.89 -11.63
N SER A 192 -5.60 11.95 -11.09
CA SER A 192 -5.06 11.93 -9.73
C SER A 192 -6.14 11.57 -8.73
N PHE A 193 -7.29 12.26 -8.76
CA PHE A 193 -8.38 12.00 -7.82
C PHE A 193 -9.16 10.70 -8.13
N VAL A 194 -9.23 10.26 -9.38
CA VAL A 194 -9.76 8.93 -9.72
C VAL A 194 -8.91 7.84 -9.06
N PHE A 195 -7.57 7.92 -9.15
CA PHE A 195 -6.70 6.92 -8.51
C PHE A 195 -6.64 7.08 -6.99
N LEU A 196 -6.80 8.29 -6.45
CA LEU A 196 -7.02 8.47 -5.01
C LEU A 196 -8.32 7.78 -4.56
N GLY A 197 -9.38 7.86 -5.36
CA GLY A 197 -10.61 7.11 -5.16
C GLY A 197 -10.41 5.59 -5.22
N CYS A 198 -9.57 5.10 -6.15
CA CYS A 198 -9.18 3.67 -6.15
C CYS A 198 -8.47 3.29 -4.85
N ALA A 199 -7.53 4.10 -4.36
CA ALA A 199 -6.87 3.84 -3.08
C ALA A 199 -7.87 3.75 -1.93
N PHE A 200 -8.80 4.70 -1.84
CA PHE A 200 -9.86 4.74 -0.83
C PHE A 200 -10.77 3.51 -0.90
N ALA A 201 -11.17 3.11 -2.10
CA ALA A 201 -12.01 1.94 -2.32
C ALA A 201 -11.36 0.61 -1.89
N PHE A 202 -10.02 0.54 -1.82
CA PHE A 202 -9.34 -0.64 -1.30
C PHE A 202 -9.08 -0.56 0.21
N LYS A 203 -8.81 0.63 0.77
CA LYS A 203 -8.48 0.76 2.19
C LYS A 203 -8.78 2.15 2.74
N LEU A 204 -9.49 2.19 3.88
CA LEU A 204 -9.86 3.42 4.58
C LEU A 204 -8.64 4.28 4.96
N GLN A 205 -7.49 3.65 5.24
CA GLN A 205 -6.24 4.35 5.59
C GLN A 205 -5.80 5.38 4.54
N THR A 206 -6.35 5.36 3.34
CA THR A 206 -6.17 6.41 2.33
C THR A 206 -6.55 7.81 2.85
N VAL A 207 -7.43 7.92 3.84
CA VAL A 207 -7.82 9.21 4.42
C VAL A 207 -6.65 9.96 5.06
N PHE A 208 -5.61 9.25 5.51
CA PHE A 208 -4.43 9.87 6.13
C PHE A 208 -3.61 10.74 5.17
N ILE A 209 -3.76 10.59 3.85
CA ILE A 209 -3.10 11.47 2.88
C ILE A 209 -3.92 12.73 2.56
N LEU A 210 -5.20 12.79 2.93
CA LEU A 210 -6.08 13.92 2.61
C LEU A 210 -5.59 15.27 3.14
N PRO A 211 -5.01 15.38 4.36
CA PRO A 211 -4.44 16.64 4.82
C PRO A 211 -3.42 17.23 3.85
N PHE A 212 -2.62 16.39 3.17
CA PHE A 212 -1.68 16.83 2.14
C PHE A 212 -2.41 17.38 0.90
N PHE A 213 -3.50 16.74 0.45
CA PHE A 213 -4.33 17.25 -0.65
C PHE A 213 -5.03 18.55 -0.29
N PHE A 214 -5.50 18.74 0.95
CA PHE A 214 -6.03 20.02 1.43
C PHE A 214 -4.95 21.09 1.44
N TYR A 215 -3.74 20.77 1.92
CA TYR A 215 -2.62 21.70 1.86
C TYR A 215 -2.33 22.15 0.42
N LEU A 216 -2.27 21.23 -0.55
CA LEU A 216 -2.07 21.56 -1.95
C LEU A 216 -3.22 22.42 -2.51
N TYR A 217 -4.46 22.12 -2.15
CA TYR A 217 -5.61 22.90 -2.57
C TYR A 217 -5.51 24.37 -2.14
N PHE A 218 -5.18 24.64 -0.89
CA PHE A 218 -5.05 26.01 -0.39
C PHE A 218 -3.81 26.73 -0.93
N ARG A 219 -2.71 25.99 -1.12
CA ARG A 219 -1.45 26.56 -1.59
C ARG A 219 -1.47 26.82 -3.10
N GLU A 220 -1.80 25.82 -3.89
CA GLU A 220 -1.64 25.87 -5.36
C GLU A 220 -2.89 26.46 -6.05
N LYS A 221 -4.07 26.24 -5.50
CA LYS A 221 -5.38 26.68 -6.05
C LYS A 221 -5.60 26.26 -7.51
N LYS A 222 -5.05 25.11 -7.92
CA LYS A 222 -5.05 24.66 -9.32
C LYS A 222 -6.15 23.63 -9.64
N PHE A 223 -6.83 23.10 -8.63
CA PHE A 223 -7.91 22.11 -8.82
C PHE A 223 -9.10 22.40 -7.90
N SER A 224 -10.25 21.82 -8.24
CA SER A 224 -11.47 21.99 -7.44
C SER A 224 -11.49 21.03 -6.25
N ILE A 225 -11.96 21.49 -5.09
CA ILE A 225 -12.24 20.66 -3.92
C ILE A 225 -13.27 19.56 -4.23
N LEU A 226 -14.14 19.79 -5.22
CA LEU A 226 -15.14 18.83 -5.67
C LEU A 226 -14.53 17.53 -6.21
N PHE A 227 -13.25 17.53 -6.58
CA PHE A 227 -12.56 16.30 -6.97
C PHE A 227 -12.47 15.27 -5.85
N LEU A 228 -12.59 15.68 -4.57
CA LEU A 228 -12.70 14.73 -3.46
C LEU A 228 -13.95 13.84 -3.54
N LEU A 229 -14.98 14.25 -4.29
CA LEU A 229 -16.15 13.40 -4.53
C LEU A 229 -15.82 12.16 -5.35
N PHE A 230 -14.66 12.10 -6.02
CA PHE A 230 -14.18 10.88 -6.67
C PHE A 230 -13.90 9.75 -5.68
N LEU A 231 -13.62 10.03 -4.39
CA LEU A 231 -13.38 8.98 -3.41
C LEU A 231 -14.62 8.07 -3.28
N PRO A 232 -15.78 8.56 -2.84
CA PRO A 232 -16.97 7.72 -2.75
C PRO A 232 -17.50 7.28 -4.13
N LEU A 233 -17.36 8.10 -5.18
CA LEU A 233 -17.83 7.76 -6.52
C LEU A 233 -17.10 6.55 -7.09
N VAL A 234 -15.76 6.50 -6.98
CA VAL A 234 -14.96 5.39 -7.47
C VAL A 234 -15.21 4.13 -6.64
N ASP A 235 -15.38 4.26 -5.33
CA ASP A 235 -15.75 3.13 -4.48
C ASP A 235 -17.08 2.50 -4.92
N ILE A 236 -18.10 3.31 -5.16
CA ILE A 236 -19.40 2.85 -5.70
C ILE A 236 -19.20 2.18 -7.07
N LEU A 237 -18.44 2.79 -7.98
CA LEU A 237 -18.18 2.24 -9.31
C LEU A 237 -17.48 0.87 -9.24
N LEU A 238 -16.47 0.73 -8.40
CA LEU A 238 -15.75 -0.54 -8.22
C LEU A 238 -16.58 -1.60 -7.49
N SER A 239 -17.60 -1.17 -6.75
CA SER A 239 -18.55 -2.05 -6.05
C SER A 239 -19.76 -2.46 -6.91
N ILE A 240 -19.93 -1.92 -8.14
CA ILE A 240 -21.04 -2.28 -9.04
C ILE A 240 -21.21 -3.79 -9.21
N PRO A 241 -20.17 -4.62 -9.39
CA PRO A 241 -20.36 -6.06 -9.51
C PRO A 241 -21.08 -6.67 -8.31
N SER A 242 -20.76 -6.24 -7.10
CA SER A 242 -21.40 -6.72 -5.87
C SER A 242 -22.83 -6.21 -5.74
N LEU A 243 -23.09 -4.96 -6.10
CA LEU A 243 -24.44 -4.39 -6.16
C LEU A 243 -25.33 -5.15 -7.16
N CYS A 244 -24.80 -5.49 -8.33
CA CYS A 244 -25.51 -6.29 -9.33
C CYS A 244 -25.82 -7.71 -8.84
N MET A 245 -25.01 -8.26 -7.92
CA MET A 245 -25.27 -9.55 -7.27
C MET A 245 -26.27 -9.45 -6.12
N GLY A 246 -26.78 -8.27 -5.80
CA GLY A 246 -27.79 -8.03 -4.78
C GLY A 246 -27.27 -7.55 -3.43
N LEU A 247 -26.03 -7.02 -3.38
CA LEU A 247 -25.51 -6.34 -2.20
C LEU A 247 -26.38 -5.11 -1.88
N ARG A 248 -26.77 -4.93 -0.61
CA ARG A 248 -27.46 -3.71 -0.18
C ARG A 248 -26.51 -2.54 -0.16
N PHE A 249 -26.94 -1.38 -0.70
CA PHE A 249 -26.10 -0.18 -0.76
C PHE A 249 -25.58 0.28 0.61
N SER A 250 -26.39 0.11 1.68
CA SER A 250 -25.95 0.43 3.05
C SER A 250 -24.66 -0.31 3.46
N LYS A 251 -24.44 -1.52 2.92
CA LYS A 251 -23.24 -2.31 3.25
C LYS A 251 -21.94 -1.68 2.76
N LEU A 252 -21.98 -0.82 1.74
CA LEU A 252 -20.81 -0.04 1.34
C LEU A 252 -20.38 0.93 2.43
N ILE A 253 -21.32 1.51 3.14
CA ILE A 253 -21.07 2.46 4.23
C ILE A 253 -20.74 1.71 5.53
N ASP A 254 -21.49 0.63 5.82
CA ASP A 254 -21.31 -0.18 7.02
C ASP A 254 -19.86 -0.69 7.16
N VAL A 255 -19.19 -1.06 6.05
CA VAL A 255 -17.79 -1.53 6.08
C VAL A 255 -16.86 -0.45 6.65
N TYR A 256 -17.02 0.81 6.25
CA TYR A 256 -16.19 1.90 6.74
C TYR A 256 -16.46 2.25 8.20
N ILE A 257 -17.72 2.24 8.62
CA ILE A 257 -18.13 2.48 10.01
C ILE A 257 -17.56 1.37 10.90
N ASN A 258 -17.74 0.11 10.50
CA ASN A 258 -17.26 -1.03 11.26
C ASN A 258 -15.72 -1.07 11.36
N GLN A 259 -15.00 -0.65 10.29
CA GLN A 259 -13.54 -0.55 10.36
C GLN A 259 -13.07 0.51 11.36
N ALA A 260 -13.77 1.63 11.47
CA ALA A 260 -13.44 2.69 12.44
C ALA A 260 -13.65 2.23 13.88
N ASP A 261 -14.57 1.29 14.10
CA ASP A 261 -14.96 0.78 15.43
C ASP A 261 -14.41 -0.63 15.73
N ALA A 262 -13.63 -1.22 14.80
CA ALA A 262 -13.21 -2.62 14.93
C ALA A 262 -12.14 -2.87 16.00
N TYR A 263 -11.35 -1.85 16.36
CA TYR A 263 -10.16 -2.02 17.19
C TYR A 263 -10.07 -0.94 18.26
N HIS A 264 -10.38 -1.32 19.50
CA HIS A 264 -10.43 -0.41 20.66
C HIS A 264 -9.15 -0.41 21.50
N TYR A 265 -8.08 -1.03 20.99
CA TYR A 265 -6.81 -1.12 21.69
C TYR A 265 -5.85 -0.03 21.27
N VAL A 266 -5.03 0.43 22.21
CA VAL A 266 -4.01 1.46 21.96
C VAL A 266 -3.01 1.03 20.89
N TYR A 267 -2.70 -0.26 20.81
CA TYR A 267 -1.93 -0.87 19.74
C TYR A 267 -2.31 -2.35 19.55
N LEU A 268 -2.14 -2.86 18.33
CA LEU A 268 -2.44 -4.24 17.96
C LEU A 268 -1.16 -4.90 17.44
N ASN A 269 -0.36 -5.51 18.33
CA ASN A 269 0.85 -6.26 17.98
C ASN A 269 1.79 -5.50 17.02
N TYR A 270 1.67 -4.17 16.94
CA TYR A 270 2.47 -3.32 16.07
C TYR A 270 3.52 -2.59 16.91
N PRO A 271 4.81 -2.63 16.54
CA PRO A 271 5.84 -1.89 17.23
C PRO A 271 5.62 -0.38 17.03
N SER A 272 4.89 0.22 17.94
CA SER A 272 4.60 1.65 17.95
C SER A 272 5.22 2.29 19.19
N PHE A 273 5.32 3.62 19.18
CA PHE A 273 5.75 4.39 20.36
C PHE A 273 4.89 4.06 21.60
N TRP A 274 3.59 3.83 21.41
CA TRP A 274 2.67 3.47 22.47
C TRP A 274 2.98 2.11 23.11
N ALA A 275 3.46 1.15 22.32
CA ALA A 275 3.91 -0.15 22.82
C ALA A 275 5.14 -0.07 23.74
N MET A 276 5.88 1.05 23.68
CA MET A 276 7.06 1.28 24.52
C MET A 276 6.71 1.97 25.85
N ILE A 277 5.54 2.61 25.95
CA ILE A 277 5.20 3.49 27.09
C ILE A 277 4.36 2.76 28.13
N GLY A 278 3.57 1.77 27.75
CA GLY A 278 2.64 1.12 28.69
C GLY A 278 1.95 -0.12 28.16
N ASP A 279 1.08 -0.67 28.99
CA ASP A 279 0.30 -1.85 28.67
C ASP A 279 -0.76 -1.55 27.60
N ASN A 280 -1.08 -2.56 26.81
CA ASN A 280 -2.16 -2.49 25.84
C ASN A 280 -3.51 -2.57 26.56
N TYR A 281 -4.31 -1.52 26.49
CA TYR A 281 -5.62 -1.45 27.09
C TYR A 281 -6.68 -1.00 26.07
N ASP A 282 -7.92 -1.36 26.36
CA ASP A 282 -9.08 -0.91 25.60
C ASP A 282 -9.35 0.57 25.94
N TYR A 283 -9.04 1.46 24.97
CA TYR A 283 -9.15 2.90 25.19
C TYR A 283 -10.62 3.37 25.35
N LEU A 284 -11.60 2.64 24.81
CA LEU A 284 -13.02 2.99 25.03
C LEU A 284 -13.41 2.80 26.49
N LYS A 285 -13.02 1.68 27.10
CA LYS A 285 -13.24 1.48 28.55
C LYS A 285 -12.53 2.54 29.38
N PHE A 286 -11.30 2.91 28.98
CA PHE A 286 -10.57 3.96 29.68
C PHE A 286 -11.25 5.34 29.56
N VAL A 287 -11.73 5.70 28.36
CA VAL A 287 -12.47 6.96 28.13
C VAL A 287 -13.79 6.95 28.87
N ASP A 288 -14.56 5.86 28.81
CA ASP A 288 -15.84 5.74 29.50
C ASP A 288 -15.66 5.84 31.03
N ASP A 289 -14.67 5.13 31.61
CA ASP A 289 -14.39 5.17 33.03
C ASP A 289 -13.93 6.58 33.50
N HIS A 290 -13.16 7.29 32.67
CA HIS A 290 -12.71 8.65 32.99
C HIS A 290 -13.80 9.69 32.79
N LEU A 291 -14.55 9.61 31.69
CA LEU A 291 -15.66 10.54 31.41
C LEU A 291 -16.77 10.39 32.45
N LEU A 292 -17.12 9.18 32.85
CA LEU A 292 -18.10 8.92 33.92
C LEU A 292 -17.62 9.48 35.26
N ARG A 293 -16.35 9.28 35.63
CA ARG A 293 -15.77 9.87 36.84
C ARG A 293 -15.77 11.41 36.82
N GLU A 294 -15.39 12.02 35.70
CA GLU A 294 -15.44 13.49 35.59
C GLU A 294 -16.88 14.02 35.63
N ILE A 295 -17.82 13.36 34.99
CA ILE A 295 -19.25 13.73 35.03
C ILE A 295 -19.80 13.56 36.47
N ASP A 296 -19.46 12.49 37.16
CA ASP A 296 -19.88 12.27 38.54
C ASP A 296 -19.30 13.32 39.50
N VAL A 297 -18.02 13.70 39.31
CA VAL A 297 -17.39 14.78 40.11
C VAL A 297 -18.05 16.12 39.85
N VAL A 298 -18.29 16.47 38.59
CA VAL A 298 -18.96 17.73 38.20
C VAL A 298 -20.40 17.76 38.65
N ALA A 299 -21.13 16.62 38.56
CA ALA A 299 -22.50 16.51 39.08
C ALA A 299 -22.56 16.66 40.60
N ASP A 300 -21.63 16.06 41.34
CA ASP A 300 -21.54 16.13 42.80
C ASP A 300 -21.18 17.57 43.27
N ASP A 301 -20.28 18.26 42.55
CA ASP A 301 -19.93 19.63 42.84
C ASP A 301 -21.06 20.61 42.47
N LEU A 302 -21.82 20.36 41.41
CA LEU A 302 -23.03 21.14 41.04
C LEU A 302 -24.14 20.93 42.10
N LEU A 303 -24.36 19.70 42.57
CA LEU A 303 -25.32 19.36 43.62
C LEU A 303 -24.93 20.04 44.96
N LYS A 304 -23.65 20.02 45.33
CA LYS A 304 -23.14 20.72 46.51
C LYS A 304 -23.35 22.23 46.41
N LEU A 305 -23.12 22.84 45.23
CA LEU A 305 -23.38 24.26 44.99
C LEU A 305 -24.86 24.63 45.02
N LEU A 306 -25.74 23.76 44.51
CA LEU A 306 -27.19 23.98 44.51
C LEU A 306 -27.83 23.84 45.91
N PHE A 307 -27.28 22.99 46.76
CA PHE A 307 -27.82 22.67 48.11
C PHE A 307 -27.02 23.32 49.24
N ALA A 308 -25.91 24.00 48.98
CA ALA A 308 -25.15 24.76 50.02
C ALA A 308 -25.77 26.13 50.38
N GLY A 309 -26.92 26.45 49.79
CA GLY A 309 -27.65 27.72 50.05
C GLY A 309 -29.06 27.53 50.66
N SER A 310 -29.38 26.35 51.18
CA SER A 310 -30.66 26.06 51.85
C SER A 310 -30.50 25.80 53.33
#